data_360106e2cac9356d1f48a85aa2dcbd5d
#
_entry.id   360106e2cac9356d1f48a85aa2dcbd5d
#
_cell.length_a   1.000
_cell.length_b   1.000
_cell.length_c   1.000
_cell.angle_alpha   90.00
_cell.angle_beta   90.00
_cell.angle_gamma   90.00
#
_symmetry.space_group_name_H-M   'P 1'
#
loop_
_entity.id
_entity.type
_entity.pdbx_description
1 polymer ?
#
loop_
_entity_poly.entity_id
_entity_poly.type
_entity_poly.pdbx_seq_one_letter_code
_entity_poly.pdbx_strand_id
1 'polypeptide(L)'
;RLKVLYQNKTNIKVSYYTYFPQLIKKEGYLSLFNGNGINCLRVIPESAIRYSVFDSSKKYFEKQNMNKNLNYFISGSISGITGSCVVYPLETVRTKLTAQSNNNMYNGFIDCVKKSYNTNGIKGFYKGNVLYTIGQIPYQGTNFLTYEYLKNNHEKTHTNLLLFGSIAGFTSISCSYPFEIIKRRMQLSGELGNP
;
A
#
# COMPACT_ATOMS: atom_id res chain seq x y z
N ARG A 1 1.15 5.43 -10.67
CA ARG A 1 1.04 4.53 -11.82
C ARG A 1 2.40 4.07 -12.35
N LEU A 2 3.33 4.98 -12.60
CA LEU A 2 4.66 4.67 -13.14
C LEU A 2 5.42 3.62 -12.32
N LYS A 3 5.45 3.75 -10.99
CA LYS A 3 6.07 2.77 -10.08
C LYS A 3 5.49 1.36 -10.28
N VAL A 4 4.17 1.24 -10.40
CA VAL A 4 3.49 -0.06 -10.57
C VAL A 4 3.81 -0.69 -11.91
N LEU A 5 3.79 0.09 -12.99
CA LEU A 5 4.14 -0.37 -14.33
C LEU A 5 5.60 -0.82 -14.42
N TYR A 6 6.51 -0.07 -13.79
CA TYR A 6 7.94 -0.40 -13.79
C TYR A 6 8.26 -1.66 -12.97
N GLN A 7 7.61 -1.83 -11.82
CA GLN A 7 7.79 -3.01 -10.96
C GLN A 7 7.25 -4.30 -11.58
N ASN A 8 6.27 -4.19 -12.49
CA ASN A 8 5.64 -5.35 -13.13
C ASN A 8 6.41 -5.89 -14.34
N LYS A 9 7.19 -5.06 -15.01
CA LYS A 9 7.96 -5.47 -16.19
C LYS A 9 9.33 -6.02 -15.79
N THR A 10 9.48 -7.33 -15.79
CA THR A 10 10.73 -8.07 -15.50
C THR A 10 11.86 -7.82 -16.51
N ASN A 11 11.57 -7.28 -17.70
CA ASN A 11 12.52 -7.16 -18.83
C ASN A 11 12.79 -5.70 -19.26
N ILE A 12 12.60 -4.70 -18.41
CA ILE A 12 12.92 -3.32 -18.81
C ILE A 12 14.42 -3.05 -18.55
N LYS A 13 15.22 -3.10 -19.60
CA LYS A 13 16.56 -2.50 -19.67
C LYS A 13 16.52 -0.96 -19.90
N VAL A 14 15.34 -0.33 -19.80
CA VAL A 14 15.16 1.10 -20.11
C VAL A 14 15.16 1.88 -18.80
N SER A 15 15.97 2.93 -18.73
CA SER A 15 16.04 3.84 -17.58
C SER A 15 14.66 4.48 -17.31
N TYR A 16 14.35 4.71 -16.04
CA TYR A 16 13.12 5.37 -15.59
C TYR A 16 12.87 6.71 -16.31
N TYR A 17 13.93 7.48 -16.55
CA TYR A 17 13.88 8.78 -17.25
C TYR A 17 13.47 8.64 -18.72
N THR A 18 13.80 7.55 -19.36
CA THR A 18 13.43 7.29 -20.77
C THR A 18 12.02 6.71 -20.90
N TYR A 19 11.61 5.89 -19.90
CA TYR A 19 10.29 5.25 -19.89
C TYR A 19 9.14 6.26 -19.68
N PHE A 20 9.34 7.27 -18.83
CA PHE A 20 8.35 8.29 -18.53
C PHE A 20 7.85 9.07 -19.75
N PRO A 21 8.73 9.71 -20.57
CA PRO A 21 8.29 10.42 -21.76
C PRO A 21 7.69 9.50 -22.82
N GLN A 22 8.14 8.26 -22.91
CA GLN A 22 7.55 7.28 -23.84
C GLN A 22 6.12 6.91 -23.44
N LEU A 23 5.84 6.76 -22.14
CA LEU A 23 4.51 6.49 -21.64
C LEU A 23 3.54 7.64 -21.95
N ILE A 24 3.97 8.89 -21.72
CA ILE A 24 3.17 10.07 -22.02
C ILE A 24 2.87 10.19 -23.51
N LYS A 25 3.85 9.94 -24.38
CA LYS A 25 3.65 9.96 -25.83
C LYS A 25 2.67 8.90 -26.31
N LYS A 26 2.64 7.72 -25.68
CA LYS A 26 1.75 6.61 -26.09
C LYS A 26 0.33 6.73 -25.51
N GLU A 27 0.18 7.12 -24.28
CA GLU A 27 -1.08 7.03 -23.53
C GLU A 27 -1.65 8.40 -23.12
N GLY A 28 -0.90 9.49 -23.35
CA GLY A 28 -1.28 10.85 -22.97
C GLY A 28 -1.10 11.13 -21.46
N TYR A 29 -1.20 12.39 -21.07
CA TYR A 29 -1.01 12.82 -19.67
C TYR A 29 -2.09 12.30 -18.72
N LEU A 30 -3.35 12.20 -19.19
CA LEU A 30 -4.47 11.72 -18.38
C LEU A 30 -4.30 10.26 -17.94
N SER A 31 -3.52 9.47 -18.67
CA SER A 31 -3.24 8.09 -18.33
C SER A 31 -2.51 7.93 -16.99
N LEU A 32 -1.78 8.94 -16.54
CA LEU A 32 -1.10 8.94 -15.24
C LEU A 32 -2.06 8.85 -14.05
N PHE A 33 -3.30 9.33 -14.24
CA PHE A 33 -4.35 9.31 -13.22
C PHE A 33 -5.22 8.06 -13.26
N ASN A 34 -4.97 7.12 -14.18
CA ASN A 34 -5.69 5.86 -14.22
C ASN A 34 -5.58 5.10 -12.89
N GLY A 35 -6.72 4.76 -12.30
CA GLY A 35 -6.82 4.12 -11.00
C GLY A 35 -6.85 5.10 -9.80
N ASN A 36 -6.70 6.42 -10.01
CA ASN A 36 -6.73 7.37 -8.89
C ASN A 36 -8.13 7.52 -8.27
N GLY A 37 -9.19 7.49 -9.06
CA GLY A 37 -10.57 7.52 -8.55
C GLY A 37 -10.86 6.38 -7.57
N ILE A 38 -10.39 5.17 -7.88
CA ILE A 38 -10.52 4.00 -6.99
C ILE A 38 -9.70 4.19 -5.72
N ASN A 39 -8.54 4.87 -5.81
CA ASN A 39 -7.76 5.19 -4.63
C ASN A 39 -8.52 6.11 -3.67
N CYS A 40 -9.19 7.13 -4.18
CA CYS A 40 -10.03 8.03 -3.38
C CYS A 40 -11.18 7.27 -2.71
N LEU A 41 -11.88 6.42 -3.47
CA LEU A 41 -12.94 5.56 -2.94
C LEU A 41 -12.44 4.58 -1.86
N ARG A 42 -11.20 4.12 -1.96
CA ARG A 42 -10.58 3.23 -0.98
C ARG A 42 -10.26 3.94 0.33
N VAL A 43 -9.72 5.15 0.27
CA VAL A 43 -9.21 5.88 1.45
C VAL A 43 -10.32 6.17 2.47
N ILE A 44 -11.53 6.48 2.01
CA ILE A 44 -12.67 6.80 2.88
C ILE A 44 -13.03 5.63 3.81
N PRO A 45 -13.40 4.44 3.30
CA PRO A 45 -13.75 3.31 4.17
C PRO A 45 -12.55 2.80 4.97
N GLU A 46 -11.34 2.84 4.39
CA GLU A 46 -10.12 2.45 5.11
C GLU A 46 -9.91 3.28 6.36
N SER A 47 -10.00 4.60 6.24
CA SER A 47 -9.82 5.51 7.36
C SER A 47 -10.92 5.34 8.41
N ALA A 48 -12.19 5.22 7.98
CA ALA A 48 -13.31 5.02 8.90
C ALA A 48 -13.14 3.72 9.73
N ILE A 49 -12.77 2.61 9.09
CA ILE A 49 -12.54 1.34 9.78
C ILE A 49 -11.33 1.45 10.72
N ARG A 50 -10.23 2.03 10.27
CA ARG A 50 -9.04 2.21 11.10
C ARG A 50 -9.33 2.99 12.38
N TYR A 51 -9.99 4.14 12.28
CA TYR A 51 -10.33 4.95 13.44
C TYR A 51 -11.30 4.24 14.38
N SER A 52 -12.36 3.62 13.85
CA SER A 52 -13.33 2.89 14.65
C SER A 52 -12.71 1.72 15.42
N VAL A 53 -11.88 0.91 14.74
CA VAL A 53 -11.20 -0.23 15.37
C VAL A 53 -10.14 0.25 16.37
N PHE A 54 -9.41 1.33 16.06
CA PHE A 54 -8.43 1.91 16.97
C PHE A 54 -9.09 2.37 18.28
N ASP A 55 -10.16 3.14 18.21
CA ASP A 55 -10.87 3.65 19.39
C ASP A 55 -11.46 2.52 20.23
N SER A 56 -12.05 1.51 19.58
CA SER A 56 -12.62 0.35 20.26
C SER A 56 -11.54 -0.48 20.97
N SER A 57 -10.44 -0.78 20.28
CA SER A 57 -9.31 -1.53 20.85
C SER A 57 -8.64 -0.75 21.98
N LYS A 58 -8.42 0.54 21.81
CA LYS A 58 -7.83 1.42 22.81
C LYS A 58 -8.65 1.41 24.11
N LYS A 59 -9.96 1.60 24.01
CA LYS A 59 -10.89 1.56 25.17
C LYS A 59 -10.87 0.20 25.85
N TYR A 60 -10.78 -0.89 25.08
CA TYR A 60 -10.71 -2.24 25.64
C TYR A 60 -9.45 -2.46 26.47
N PHE A 61 -8.27 -2.08 25.95
CA PHE A 61 -7.00 -2.24 26.66
C PHE A 61 -6.81 -1.22 27.81
N GLU A 62 -7.41 -0.04 27.74
CA GLU A 62 -7.45 0.90 28.86
C GLU A 62 -8.18 0.31 30.08
N LYS A 63 -9.28 -0.42 29.87
CA LYS A 63 -9.99 -1.12 30.97
C LYS A 63 -9.17 -2.24 31.61
N GLN A 64 -8.19 -2.77 30.90
CA GLN A 64 -7.29 -3.81 31.44
C GLN A 64 -6.04 -3.23 32.14
N ASN A 65 -5.97 -1.92 32.39
CA ASN A 65 -4.83 -1.23 32.99
C ASN A 65 -3.50 -1.49 32.24
N MET A 66 -3.56 -1.71 30.93
CA MET A 66 -2.37 -1.91 30.11
C MET A 66 -1.54 -0.63 30.03
N ASN A 67 -0.21 -0.78 29.97
CA ASN A 67 0.70 0.35 29.81
C ASN A 67 0.32 1.17 28.57
N LYS A 68 0.20 2.50 28.74
CA LYS A 68 -0.34 3.43 27.73
C LYS A 68 0.36 3.30 26.37
N ASN A 69 1.68 3.21 26.36
CA ASN A 69 2.45 3.08 25.12
C ASN A 69 2.18 1.75 24.40
N LEU A 70 2.08 0.66 25.19
CA LEU A 70 1.79 -0.67 24.68
C LEU A 70 0.35 -0.76 24.12
N ASN A 71 -0.61 -0.13 24.81
CA ASN A 71 -1.99 -0.02 24.34
C ASN A 71 -2.06 0.69 22.98
N TYR A 72 -1.43 1.85 22.82
CA TYR A 72 -1.39 2.57 21.53
C TYR A 72 -0.76 1.74 20.42
N PHE A 73 0.33 1.04 20.71
CA PHE A 73 1.02 0.19 19.73
C PHE A 73 0.13 -0.97 19.26
N ILE A 74 -0.47 -1.71 20.20
CA ILE A 74 -1.34 -2.87 19.88
C ILE A 74 -2.61 -2.40 19.16
N SER A 75 -3.28 -1.37 19.68
CA SER A 75 -4.50 -0.84 19.06
C SER A 75 -4.25 -0.30 17.66
N GLY A 76 -3.11 0.38 17.45
CA GLY A 76 -2.67 0.84 16.14
C GLY A 76 -2.40 -0.32 15.17
N SER A 77 -1.74 -1.37 15.64
CA SER A 77 -1.46 -2.56 14.84
C SER A 77 -2.74 -3.30 14.42
N ILE A 78 -3.65 -3.55 15.37
CA ILE A 78 -4.94 -4.19 15.10
C ILE A 78 -5.76 -3.38 14.10
N SER A 79 -5.88 -2.07 14.31
CA SER A 79 -6.63 -1.18 13.43
C SER A 79 -6.05 -1.14 12.01
N GLY A 80 -4.72 -1.10 11.90
CA GLY A 80 -4.01 -1.09 10.63
C GLY A 80 -4.23 -2.39 9.84
N ILE A 81 -4.11 -3.53 10.48
CA ILE A 81 -4.33 -4.85 9.87
C ILE A 81 -5.79 -4.99 9.44
N THR A 82 -6.74 -4.70 10.35
CA THR A 82 -8.18 -4.85 10.07
C THR A 82 -8.62 -3.94 8.93
N GLY A 83 -8.25 -2.64 8.97
CA GLY A 83 -8.56 -1.69 7.91
C GLY A 83 -8.00 -2.13 6.56
N SER A 84 -6.76 -2.60 6.55
CA SER A 84 -6.12 -3.10 5.33
C SER A 84 -6.80 -4.36 4.79
N CYS A 85 -7.13 -5.35 5.64
CA CYS A 85 -7.77 -6.59 5.21
C CYS A 85 -9.14 -6.35 4.58
N VAL A 86 -9.96 -5.48 5.17
CA VAL A 86 -11.30 -5.18 4.63
C VAL A 86 -11.23 -4.50 3.28
N VAL A 87 -10.27 -3.59 3.09
CA VAL A 87 -10.14 -2.77 1.88
C VAL A 87 -9.23 -3.41 0.83
N TYR A 88 -8.59 -4.52 1.15
CA TYR A 88 -7.64 -5.21 0.27
C TYR A 88 -8.22 -5.57 -1.12
N PRO A 89 -9.47 -6.03 -1.28
CA PRO A 89 -10.06 -6.27 -2.58
C PRO A 89 -10.05 -5.03 -3.49
N LEU A 90 -10.37 -3.85 -2.94
CA LEU A 90 -10.33 -2.59 -3.69
C LEU A 90 -8.90 -2.22 -4.10
N GLU A 91 -7.92 -2.50 -3.24
CA GLU A 91 -6.51 -2.30 -3.56
C GLU A 91 -6.05 -3.21 -4.70
N THR A 92 -6.47 -4.46 -4.71
CA THR A 92 -6.15 -5.42 -5.79
C THR A 92 -6.72 -4.94 -7.13
N VAL A 93 -7.99 -4.53 -7.17
CA VAL A 93 -8.63 -3.99 -8.39
C VAL A 93 -7.92 -2.72 -8.86
N ARG A 94 -7.60 -1.81 -7.94
CA ARG A 94 -6.80 -0.62 -8.26
C ARG A 94 -5.45 -0.97 -8.87
N THR A 95 -4.72 -1.93 -8.28
CA THR A 95 -3.41 -2.34 -8.77
C THR A 95 -3.51 -2.91 -10.18
N LYS A 96 -4.50 -3.74 -10.47
CA LYS A 96 -4.76 -4.30 -11.80
C LYS A 96 -5.06 -3.21 -12.84
N LEU A 97 -5.98 -2.29 -12.53
CA LEU A 97 -6.31 -1.17 -13.40
C LEU A 97 -5.14 -0.21 -13.63
N THR A 98 -4.32 0.00 -12.59
CA THR A 98 -3.13 0.84 -12.70
C THR A 98 -2.03 0.18 -13.54
N ALA A 99 -1.92 -1.15 -13.48
CA ALA A 99 -0.89 -1.94 -14.16
C ALA A 99 -1.22 -2.19 -15.64
N GLN A 100 -2.48 -2.07 -16.06
CA GLN A 100 -2.82 -2.24 -17.48
C GLN A 100 -2.16 -1.15 -18.33
N SER A 101 -1.49 -1.55 -19.39
CA SER A 101 -0.85 -0.70 -20.38
C SER A 101 -1.27 -1.15 -21.77
N ASN A 102 -1.77 -0.25 -22.61
CA ASN A 102 -2.13 -0.42 -24.04
C ASN A 102 -3.06 -1.61 -24.43
N ASN A 103 -3.14 -2.67 -23.66
CA ASN A 103 -4.17 -3.70 -23.82
C ASN A 103 -5.31 -3.32 -22.89
N ASN A 104 -6.40 -2.82 -23.45
CA ASN A 104 -7.65 -2.55 -22.71
C ASN A 104 -8.27 -3.86 -22.22
N MET A 105 -7.55 -4.59 -21.34
CA MET A 105 -8.06 -5.83 -20.74
C MET A 105 -9.31 -5.58 -19.90
N TYR A 106 -9.37 -4.38 -19.30
CA TYR A 106 -10.50 -3.98 -18.45
C TYR A 106 -11.07 -2.65 -18.90
N ASN A 107 -12.37 -2.63 -19.21
CA ASN A 107 -13.12 -1.44 -19.59
C ASN A 107 -13.65 -0.67 -18.37
N GLY A 108 -12.88 -0.61 -17.27
CA GLY A 108 -13.24 0.10 -16.06
C GLY A 108 -13.31 -0.80 -14.81
N PHE A 109 -13.80 -0.21 -13.71
CA PHE A 109 -13.82 -0.86 -12.40
C PHE A 109 -14.71 -2.13 -12.37
N ILE A 110 -15.95 -2.02 -12.86
CA ILE A 110 -16.93 -3.12 -12.81
C ILE A 110 -16.46 -4.29 -13.67
N ASP A 111 -15.95 -4.02 -14.87
CA ASP A 111 -15.42 -5.06 -15.75
C ASP A 111 -14.20 -5.76 -15.15
N CYS A 112 -13.31 -5.01 -14.52
CA CYS A 112 -12.16 -5.58 -13.81
C CYS A 112 -12.59 -6.50 -12.66
N VAL A 113 -13.59 -6.10 -11.86
CA VAL A 113 -14.13 -6.95 -10.79
C VAL A 113 -14.73 -8.22 -11.34
N LYS A 114 -15.61 -8.13 -12.37
CA LYS A 114 -16.25 -9.29 -12.98
C LYS A 114 -15.25 -10.28 -13.58
N LYS A 115 -14.31 -9.80 -14.38
CA LYS A 115 -13.27 -10.63 -15.00
C LYS A 115 -12.37 -11.29 -13.95
N SER A 116 -11.93 -10.53 -12.94
CA SER A 116 -11.10 -11.06 -11.86
C SER A 116 -11.83 -12.11 -11.02
N TYR A 117 -13.12 -11.90 -10.78
CA TYR A 117 -13.96 -12.88 -10.08
C TYR A 117 -14.12 -14.18 -10.88
N ASN A 118 -14.37 -14.06 -12.18
CA ASN A 118 -14.54 -15.23 -13.06
C ASN A 118 -13.24 -16.04 -13.22
N THR A 119 -12.08 -15.37 -13.19
CA THR A 119 -10.77 -16.04 -13.39
C THR A 119 -10.25 -16.69 -12.12
N ASN A 120 -10.29 -15.98 -10.99
CA ASN A 120 -9.61 -16.38 -9.76
C ASN A 120 -10.53 -16.50 -8.53
N GLY A 121 -11.83 -16.21 -8.67
CA GLY A 121 -12.79 -16.18 -7.59
C GLY A 121 -12.45 -15.13 -6.52
N ILE A 122 -13.09 -15.24 -5.35
CA ILE A 122 -12.86 -14.35 -4.21
C ILE A 122 -11.40 -14.40 -3.72
N LYS A 123 -10.78 -15.59 -3.72
CA LYS A 123 -9.40 -15.78 -3.30
C LYS A 123 -8.40 -14.96 -4.13
N GLY A 124 -8.73 -14.70 -5.40
CA GLY A 124 -7.89 -13.87 -6.29
C GLY A 124 -7.73 -12.43 -5.81
N PHE A 125 -8.75 -11.88 -5.15
CA PHE A 125 -8.67 -10.52 -4.61
C PHE A 125 -7.79 -10.40 -3.38
N TYR A 126 -7.54 -11.50 -2.66
CA TYR A 126 -6.69 -11.54 -1.46
C TYR A 126 -5.28 -12.06 -1.73
N LYS A 127 -4.91 -12.31 -2.99
CA LYS A 127 -3.54 -12.71 -3.35
C LYS A 127 -2.54 -11.64 -2.88
N GLY A 128 -1.55 -12.06 -2.09
CA GLY A 128 -0.52 -11.17 -1.54
C GLY A 128 -0.89 -10.45 -0.25
N ASN A 129 -2.10 -10.62 0.29
CA ASN A 129 -2.51 -9.98 1.55
C ASN A 129 -1.65 -10.42 2.74
N VAL A 130 -1.32 -11.69 2.83
CA VAL A 130 -0.45 -12.23 3.90
C VAL A 130 0.93 -11.55 3.86
N LEU A 131 1.54 -11.46 2.67
CA LEU A 131 2.83 -10.78 2.50
C LEU A 131 2.75 -9.28 2.81
N TYR A 132 1.64 -8.64 2.48
CA TYR A 132 1.41 -7.26 2.87
C TYR A 132 1.38 -7.08 4.39
N THR A 133 0.66 -7.95 5.09
CA THR A 133 0.57 -7.92 6.55
C THR A 133 1.93 -8.18 7.21
N ILE A 134 2.67 -9.18 6.71
CA ILE A 134 4.04 -9.47 7.18
C ILE A 134 4.97 -8.27 6.93
N GLY A 135 4.86 -7.63 5.77
CA GLY A 135 5.66 -6.44 5.42
C GLY A 135 5.36 -5.20 6.27
N GLN A 136 4.17 -5.13 6.90
CA GLN A 136 3.83 -4.05 7.82
C GLN A 136 4.64 -4.10 9.12
N ILE A 137 5.08 -5.28 9.57
CA ILE A 137 5.85 -5.43 10.81
C ILE A 137 7.21 -4.70 10.70
N PRO A 138 8.09 -5.01 9.72
CA PRO A 138 9.35 -4.29 9.57
C PRO A 138 9.14 -2.80 9.25
N TYR A 139 8.08 -2.45 8.51
CA TYR A 139 7.75 -1.06 8.21
C TYR A 139 7.48 -0.27 9.49
N GLN A 140 6.54 -0.71 10.32
CA GLN A 140 6.15 -0.01 11.55
C GLN A 140 7.29 -0.02 12.58
N GLY A 141 7.97 -1.17 12.74
CA GLY A 141 9.08 -1.30 13.66
C GLY A 141 10.23 -0.34 13.32
N THR A 142 10.67 -0.32 12.06
CA THR A 142 11.74 0.57 11.60
C THR A 142 11.34 2.04 11.70
N ASN A 143 10.08 2.37 11.36
CA ASN A 143 9.57 3.75 11.45
C ASN A 143 9.62 4.26 12.88
N PHE A 144 9.09 3.49 13.82
CA PHE A 144 9.04 3.85 15.22
C PHE A 144 10.45 3.97 15.81
N LEU A 145 11.31 2.97 15.61
CA LEU A 145 12.67 2.97 16.13
C LEU A 145 13.49 4.15 15.59
N THR A 146 13.44 4.41 14.29
CA THR A 146 14.19 5.52 13.69
C THR A 146 13.68 6.87 14.19
N TYR A 147 12.36 7.04 14.26
CA TYR A 147 11.76 8.28 14.73
C TYR A 147 12.10 8.57 16.20
N GLU A 148 11.94 7.57 17.10
CA GLU A 148 12.25 7.72 18.52
C GLU A 148 13.75 7.94 18.77
N TYR A 149 14.62 7.24 18.03
CA TYR A 149 16.07 7.44 18.12
C TYR A 149 16.47 8.89 17.79
N LEU A 150 15.96 9.43 16.67
CA LEU A 150 16.24 10.79 16.26
C LEU A 150 15.66 11.83 17.24
N LYS A 151 14.44 11.60 17.71
CA LYS A 151 13.74 12.48 18.66
C LYS A 151 14.42 12.55 20.03
N ASN A 152 15.06 11.47 20.47
CA ASN A 152 15.75 11.41 21.75
C ASN A 152 17.16 12.00 21.71
N ASN A 153 17.81 11.97 20.54
CA ASN A 153 19.20 12.43 20.38
C ASN A 153 19.33 13.87 19.82
N HIS A 154 18.22 14.49 19.42
CA HIS A 154 18.25 15.83 18.83
C HIS A 154 17.19 16.76 19.43
N GLU A 155 17.39 18.06 19.29
CA GLU A 155 16.43 19.08 19.74
C GLU A 155 15.08 18.94 19.02
N LYS A 156 13.99 19.07 19.80
CA LYS A 156 12.60 18.90 19.33
C LYS A 156 12.05 20.18 18.71
N THR A 157 12.76 20.76 17.75
CA THR A 157 12.26 21.88 16.96
C THR A 157 11.26 21.39 15.93
N HIS A 158 10.26 22.19 15.55
CA HIS A 158 9.25 21.81 14.55
C HIS A 158 9.87 21.34 13.24
N THR A 159 10.91 22.01 12.77
CA THR A 159 11.65 21.63 11.56
C THR A 159 12.34 20.27 11.70
N ASN A 160 12.96 20.02 12.87
CA ASN A 160 13.61 18.75 13.15
C ASN A 160 12.61 17.58 13.21
N LEU A 161 11.43 17.78 13.78
CA LEU A 161 10.39 16.76 13.81
C LEU A 161 9.90 16.36 12.42
N LEU A 162 9.80 17.32 11.48
CA LEU A 162 9.50 17.02 10.06
C LEU A 162 10.63 16.22 9.39
N LEU A 163 11.87 16.58 9.65
CA LEU A 163 13.04 15.84 9.14
C LEU A 163 13.09 14.42 9.72
N PHE A 164 12.84 14.24 11.01
CA PHE A 164 12.82 12.93 11.66
C PHE A 164 11.75 12.02 11.06
N GLY A 165 10.54 12.56 10.85
CA GLY A 165 9.47 11.83 10.17
C GLY A 165 9.82 11.43 8.74
N SER A 166 10.48 12.32 8.01
CA SER A 166 10.93 12.05 6.63
C SER A 166 12.00 10.95 6.58
N ILE A 167 13.01 11.02 7.44
CA ILE A 167 14.07 10.00 7.54
C ILE A 167 13.49 8.66 7.98
N ALA A 168 12.63 8.66 9.03
CA ALA A 168 11.97 7.46 9.51
C ALA A 168 11.08 6.82 8.43
N GLY A 169 10.34 7.63 7.66
CA GLY A 169 9.56 7.15 6.53
C GLY A 169 10.41 6.54 5.42
N PHE A 170 11.52 7.19 5.05
CA PHE A 170 12.43 6.68 4.03
C PHE A 170 13.06 5.34 4.42
N THR A 171 13.60 5.23 5.63
CA THR A 171 14.21 4.00 6.14
C THR A 171 13.20 2.85 6.23
N SER A 172 11.97 3.14 6.67
CA SER A 172 10.89 2.15 6.78
C SER A 172 10.45 1.62 5.42
N ILE A 173 10.28 2.51 4.43
CA ILE A 173 9.94 2.12 3.06
C ILE A 173 11.06 1.25 2.48
N SER A 174 12.32 1.62 2.67
CA SER A 174 13.46 0.86 2.17
C SER A 174 13.52 -0.56 2.77
N CYS A 175 13.25 -0.69 4.06
CA CYS A 175 13.23 -1.98 4.75
C CYS A 175 12.07 -2.87 4.30
N SER A 176 10.88 -2.31 4.07
CA SER A 176 9.69 -3.07 3.66
C SER A 176 9.58 -3.27 2.13
N TYR A 177 10.44 -2.63 1.35
CA TYR A 177 10.37 -2.62 -0.11
C TYR A 177 10.35 -4.01 -0.77
N PRO A 178 11.16 -5.01 -0.34
CA PRO A 178 11.10 -6.35 -0.92
C PRO A 178 9.72 -7.00 -0.77
N PHE A 179 9.06 -6.82 0.36
CA PHE A 179 7.70 -7.34 0.58
C PHE A 179 6.68 -6.65 -0.33
N GLU A 180 6.83 -5.34 -0.56
CA GLU A 180 5.97 -4.59 -1.47
C GLU A 180 6.08 -5.09 -2.90
N ILE A 181 7.29 -5.39 -3.39
CA ILE A 181 7.50 -5.91 -4.74
C ILE A 181 6.82 -7.28 -4.89
N ILE A 182 7.05 -8.20 -3.96
CA ILE A 182 6.48 -9.55 -4.01
C ILE A 182 4.95 -9.47 -3.96
N LYS A 183 4.38 -8.68 -3.06
CA LYS A 183 2.94 -8.42 -2.99
C LYS A 183 2.37 -7.99 -4.34
N ARG A 184 2.98 -6.99 -4.98
CA ARG A 184 2.50 -6.48 -6.27
C ARG A 184 2.57 -7.52 -7.38
N ARG A 185 3.65 -8.29 -7.43
CA ARG A 185 3.77 -9.39 -8.39
C ARG A 185 2.69 -10.43 -8.18
N MET A 186 2.39 -10.80 -6.94
CA MET A 186 1.31 -11.74 -6.62
C MET A 186 -0.08 -11.20 -6.98
N GLN A 187 -0.34 -9.91 -6.77
CA GLN A 187 -1.61 -9.27 -7.18
C GLN A 187 -1.84 -9.31 -8.69
N LEU A 188 -0.76 -9.26 -9.46
CA LEU A 188 -0.80 -9.20 -10.93
C LEU A 188 -0.58 -10.57 -11.59
N SER A 189 -0.21 -11.59 -10.82
CA SER A 189 0.03 -12.94 -11.34
C SER A 189 -1.26 -13.57 -11.90
N GLY A 190 -1.15 -14.15 -13.09
CA GLY A 190 -2.21 -14.89 -13.74
C GLY A 190 -3.13 -14.10 -14.67
N GLU A 191 -3.05 -12.76 -14.72
CA GLU A 191 -3.96 -11.95 -15.55
C GLU A 191 -3.24 -11.03 -16.56
N LEU A 192 -1.99 -10.66 -16.29
CA LEU A 192 -1.22 -9.71 -17.13
C LEU A 192 -0.02 -10.36 -17.84
N GLY A 193 -0.06 -11.65 -18.10
CA GLY A 193 0.97 -12.36 -18.83
C GLY A 193 2.28 -12.56 -18.05
N ASN A 194 2.27 -12.39 -16.73
CA ASN A 194 3.36 -12.80 -15.87
C ASN A 194 3.09 -14.21 -15.32
N PRO A 195 4.08 -15.12 -15.40
CA PRO A 195 3.99 -16.46 -14.84
C PRO A 195 3.82 -16.45 -13.31
#